data_2cc97ad12196726d6b43dbf8d8e5a799
#
_entry.id   2cc97ad12196726d6b43dbf8d8e5a799
#
_cell.length_a   1.000
_cell.length_b   1.000
_cell.length_c   1.000
_cell.angle_alpha   90.00
_cell.angle_beta   90.00
_cell.angle_gamma   90.00
#
_symmetry.space_group_name_H-M   'P 1'
#
loop_
_entity.id
_entity.type
_entity.pdbx_description
1 polymer ?
#
loop_
_entity_poly.entity_id
_entity_poly.type
_entity_poly.pdbx_seq_one_letter_code
_entity_poly.pdbx_strand_id
1 'polypeptide(L)'
;MNIEVTDNINKVIENVNAERKKVEKAAVRALNKTALWLKTQAAKEISEEKKIKLTVMRKRLRIFKAKTSRLDVLMRANLYDIRVSAIGKMRQTRKGAKVGKHKFIGGFMATQTRKGAKVGKHKFIGGFMATQEVKLGLEPEASKIIKELVNYETEGIFEKYFERELNYIVKV
;
A
#
# COMPACT_ATOMS: atom_id res chain seq x y z
N MET A 1 -55.63 23.16 30.24
CA MET A 1 -54.39 22.41 30.55
C MET A 1 -53.56 22.33 29.27
N ASN A 2 -52.65 23.26 29.09
CA ASN A 2 -51.76 23.26 27.90
C ASN A 2 -50.55 22.39 28.24
N ILE A 3 -50.43 21.28 27.55
CA ILE A 3 -49.24 20.41 27.66
C ILE A 3 -48.24 20.94 26.65
N GLU A 4 -47.16 21.56 27.08
CA GLU A 4 -46.03 21.95 26.23
C GLU A 4 -45.20 20.70 25.89
N VAL A 5 -45.46 20.17 24.70
CA VAL A 5 -44.74 18.98 24.16
C VAL A 5 -43.41 19.38 23.48
N THR A 6 -43.13 20.67 23.35
CA THR A 6 -42.05 21.24 22.55
C THR A 6 -40.64 20.92 23.09
N ASP A 7 -40.45 20.91 24.41
CA ASP A 7 -39.13 20.71 25.02
C ASP A 7 -38.58 19.28 24.89
N ASN A 8 -39.48 18.29 24.84
CA ASN A 8 -39.05 16.90 24.70
C ASN A 8 -38.56 16.53 23.28
N ILE A 9 -39.19 17.13 22.24
CA ILE A 9 -38.87 16.84 20.86
C ILE A 9 -37.48 17.38 20.52
N ASN A 10 -37.14 18.57 20.95
CA ASN A 10 -35.80 19.15 20.72
C ASN A 10 -34.69 18.33 21.38
N LYS A 11 -34.90 17.87 22.62
CA LYS A 11 -33.95 16.96 23.31
C LYS A 11 -33.80 15.62 22.60
N VAL A 12 -34.88 15.04 22.08
CA VAL A 12 -34.84 13.79 21.31
C VAL A 12 -34.06 13.99 20.02
N ILE A 13 -34.30 15.10 19.28
CA ILE A 13 -33.57 15.43 18.06
C ILE A 13 -32.11 15.65 18.34
N GLU A 14 -31.72 16.33 19.41
CA GLU A 14 -30.33 16.53 19.82
C GLU A 14 -29.65 15.21 20.16
N ASN A 15 -30.35 14.32 20.91
CA ASN A 15 -29.82 13.00 21.25
C ASN A 15 -29.61 12.13 20.01
N VAL A 16 -30.56 12.06 19.09
CA VAL A 16 -30.45 11.31 17.83
C VAL A 16 -29.29 11.84 16.99
N ASN A 17 -29.12 13.16 16.89
CA ASN A 17 -28.02 13.79 16.18
C ASN A 17 -26.66 13.51 16.85
N ALA A 18 -26.62 13.48 18.18
CA ALA A 18 -25.39 13.11 18.93
C ALA A 18 -25.01 11.65 18.71
N GLU A 19 -25.99 10.74 18.75
CA GLU A 19 -25.74 9.31 18.45
C GLU A 19 -25.32 9.09 17.02
N ARG A 20 -25.94 9.73 16.06
CA ARG A 20 -25.53 9.70 14.65
C ARG A 20 -24.08 10.13 14.48
N LYS A 21 -23.66 11.23 15.09
CA LYS A 21 -22.28 11.70 15.07
C LYS A 21 -21.31 10.69 15.71
N LYS A 22 -21.74 9.98 16.77
CA LYS A 22 -20.94 8.90 17.39
C LYS A 22 -20.74 7.75 16.41
N VAL A 23 -21.81 7.29 15.75
CA VAL A 23 -21.74 6.21 14.73
C VAL A 23 -20.86 6.62 13.55
N GLU A 24 -21.00 7.83 13.03
CA GLU A 24 -20.15 8.35 11.95
C GLU A 24 -18.66 8.36 12.34
N LYS A 25 -18.33 8.77 13.56
CA LYS A 25 -16.95 8.71 14.09
C LYS A 25 -16.43 7.28 14.19
N ALA A 26 -17.27 6.34 14.65
CA ALA A 26 -16.91 4.92 14.69
C ALA A 26 -16.62 4.39 13.29
N ALA A 27 -17.49 4.68 12.32
CA ALA A 27 -17.33 4.28 10.93
C ALA A 27 -16.02 4.82 10.31
N VAL A 28 -15.73 6.11 10.49
CA VAL A 28 -14.47 6.73 10.02
C VAL A 28 -13.24 6.01 10.59
N ARG A 29 -13.26 5.71 11.90
CA ARG A 29 -12.14 5.00 12.55
C ARG A 29 -12.00 3.58 12.03
N ALA A 30 -13.10 2.86 11.89
CA ALA A 30 -13.13 1.50 11.35
C ALA A 30 -12.61 1.47 9.92
N LEU A 31 -13.12 2.32 9.02
CA LEU A 31 -12.66 2.44 7.63
C LEU A 31 -11.16 2.69 7.55
N ASN A 32 -10.65 3.61 8.35
CA ASN A 32 -9.23 3.93 8.35
C ASN A 32 -8.36 2.77 8.86
N LYS A 33 -8.84 2.00 9.85
CA LYS A 33 -8.15 0.80 10.35
C LYS A 33 -8.16 -0.33 9.32
N THR A 34 -9.30 -0.57 8.68
CA THR A 34 -9.45 -1.56 7.59
C THR A 34 -8.52 -1.23 6.43
N ALA A 35 -8.43 0.04 6.03
CA ALA A 35 -7.52 0.46 4.97
C ALA A 35 -6.04 0.24 5.33
N LEU A 36 -5.65 0.48 6.57
CA LEU A 36 -4.29 0.20 7.04
C LEU A 36 -4.00 -1.29 7.05
N TRP A 37 -4.95 -2.10 7.48
CA TRP A 37 -4.86 -3.56 7.42
C TRP A 37 -4.69 -4.03 5.97
N LEU A 38 -5.58 -3.61 5.07
CA LEU A 38 -5.53 -3.95 3.64
C LEU A 38 -4.18 -3.57 3.00
N LYS A 39 -3.69 -2.36 3.27
CA LYS A 39 -2.36 -1.93 2.81
C LYS A 39 -1.25 -2.84 3.32
N THR A 40 -1.32 -3.24 4.58
CA THR A 40 -0.27 -4.05 5.22
C THR A 40 -0.29 -5.46 4.65
N GLN A 41 -1.47 -6.06 4.51
CA GLN A 41 -1.66 -7.40 3.98
C GLN A 41 -1.27 -7.46 2.50
N ALA A 42 -1.80 -6.56 1.67
CA ALA A 42 -1.43 -6.47 0.25
C ALA A 42 0.08 -6.27 0.05
N ALA A 43 0.70 -5.38 0.84
CA ALA A 43 2.15 -5.20 0.75
C ALA A 43 2.93 -6.46 1.11
N LYS A 44 2.47 -7.23 2.10
CA LYS A 44 3.09 -8.47 2.55
C LYS A 44 2.99 -9.53 1.46
N GLU A 45 1.79 -9.83 0.98
CA GLU A 45 1.54 -10.88 -0.01
C GLU A 45 2.25 -10.59 -1.35
N ILE A 46 2.15 -9.37 -1.87
CA ILE A 46 2.86 -8.98 -3.09
C ILE A 46 4.39 -9.06 -2.90
N SER A 47 4.88 -8.69 -1.71
CA SER A 47 6.31 -8.76 -1.38
C SER A 47 6.82 -10.20 -1.33
N GLU A 48 6.03 -11.13 -0.80
CA GLU A 48 6.34 -12.56 -0.73
C GLU A 48 6.29 -13.19 -2.11
N GLU A 49 5.21 -12.97 -2.87
CA GLU A 49 5.03 -13.49 -4.23
C GLU A 49 6.14 -13.02 -5.17
N LYS A 50 6.38 -11.72 -5.21
CA LYS A 50 7.43 -11.13 -6.07
C LYS A 50 8.84 -11.17 -5.47
N LYS A 51 9.02 -11.76 -4.28
CA LYS A 51 10.33 -11.90 -3.59
C LYS A 51 11.11 -10.58 -3.49
N ILE A 52 10.38 -9.49 -3.22
CA ILE A 52 10.93 -8.13 -3.06
C ILE A 52 10.85 -7.68 -1.61
N LYS A 53 11.53 -6.59 -1.26
CA LYS A 53 11.48 -6.06 0.11
C LYS A 53 10.11 -5.43 0.40
N LEU A 54 9.52 -5.78 1.54
CA LEU A 54 8.26 -5.23 2.03
C LEU A 54 8.23 -3.69 2.04
N THR A 55 9.38 -3.07 2.39
CA THR A 55 9.51 -1.61 2.42
C THR A 55 9.31 -0.96 1.05
N VAL A 56 9.67 -1.64 -0.04
CA VAL A 56 9.47 -1.16 -1.41
C VAL A 56 7.99 -1.16 -1.74
N MET A 57 7.26 -2.22 -1.40
CA MET A 57 5.81 -2.31 -1.63
C MET A 57 5.01 -1.34 -0.76
N ARG A 58 5.34 -1.20 0.52
CA ARG A 58 4.67 -0.23 1.41
C ARG A 58 4.71 1.20 0.90
N LYS A 59 5.79 1.61 0.24
CA LYS A 59 5.92 2.95 -0.38
C LYS A 59 5.04 3.13 -1.61
N ARG A 60 4.69 2.04 -2.29
CA ARG A 60 3.87 2.05 -3.51
C ARG A 60 2.36 2.04 -3.25
N LEU A 61 1.96 1.62 -2.05
CA LEU A 61 0.56 1.62 -1.61
C LEU A 61 0.30 2.86 -0.77
N ARG A 62 -0.56 3.76 -1.25
CA ARG A 62 -0.95 4.99 -0.55
C ARG A 62 -2.41 4.92 -0.15
N ILE A 63 -2.73 5.35 1.07
CA ILE A 63 -4.09 5.43 1.59
C ILE A 63 -4.48 6.90 1.72
N PHE A 64 -5.66 7.23 1.23
CA PHE A 64 -6.36 8.48 1.48
C PHE A 64 -7.47 8.18 2.48
N LYS A 65 -7.30 8.71 3.69
CA LYS A 65 -8.14 8.40 4.85
C LYS A 65 -9.54 8.98 4.71
N ALA A 66 -10.53 8.24 5.23
CA ALA A 66 -11.88 8.74 5.44
C ALA A 66 -11.90 9.90 6.46
N LYS A 67 -12.85 10.79 6.28
CA LYS A 67 -13.18 11.90 7.18
C LYS A 67 -14.67 11.85 7.49
N THR A 68 -15.12 12.57 8.53
CA THR A 68 -16.55 12.66 8.85
C THR A 68 -17.39 13.27 7.73
N SER A 69 -16.80 14.16 6.95
CA SER A 69 -17.44 14.74 5.76
C SER A 69 -17.47 13.82 4.54
N ARG A 70 -16.67 12.73 4.56
CA ARG A 70 -16.51 11.80 3.45
C ARG A 70 -16.18 10.41 3.99
N LEU A 71 -17.20 9.56 4.05
CA LEU A 71 -17.13 8.20 4.61
C LEU A 71 -16.61 7.17 3.58
N ASP A 72 -15.56 7.52 2.87
CA ASP A 72 -14.89 6.60 1.94
C ASP A 72 -13.37 6.64 2.13
N VAL A 73 -12.74 5.52 1.83
CA VAL A 73 -11.29 5.36 1.82
C VAL A 73 -10.85 5.00 0.41
N LEU A 74 -9.83 5.69 -0.08
CA LEU A 74 -9.21 5.35 -1.34
C LEU A 74 -7.82 4.77 -1.09
N MET A 75 -7.55 3.57 -1.60
CA MET A 75 -6.21 3.01 -1.67
C MET A 75 -5.70 3.11 -3.12
N ARG A 76 -4.60 3.84 -3.31
CA ARG A 76 -3.91 3.91 -4.60
C ARG A 76 -2.70 2.98 -4.59
N ALA A 77 -2.69 2.02 -5.49
CA ALA A 77 -1.56 1.13 -5.73
C ALA A 77 -0.79 1.59 -6.98
N ASN A 78 0.51 1.80 -6.83
CA ASN A 78 1.41 2.05 -7.96
C ASN A 78 2.05 0.70 -8.35
N LEU A 79 1.51 0.05 -9.38
CA LEU A 79 1.91 -1.27 -9.83
C LEU A 79 2.85 -1.25 -11.05
N TYR A 80 3.37 -0.08 -11.43
CA TYR A 80 4.39 -0.01 -12.49
C TYR A 80 5.62 -0.85 -12.14
N ASP A 81 6.28 -1.32 -13.15
CA ASP A 81 7.50 -2.12 -13.04
C ASP A 81 8.52 -1.49 -12.09
N ILE A 82 9.21 -2.34 -11.36
CA ILE A 82 10.23 -1.92 -10.41
C ILE A 82 11.59 -2.03 -11.06
N ARG A 83 12.37 -0.97 -11.01
CA ARG A 83 13.79 -1.00 -11.39
C ARG A 83 14.51 -1.97 -10.46
N VAL A 84 15.31 -2.85 -11.04
CA VAL A 84 16.04 -3.87 -10.29
C VAL A 84 16.97 -3.25 -9.24
N SER A 85 17.54 -2.08 -9.53
CA SER A 85 18.33 -1.29 -8.59
C SER A 85 17.58 -0.89 -7.30
N ALA A 86 16.26 -0.71 -7.36
CA ALA A 86 15.44 -0.37 -6.21
C ALA A 86 15.11 -1.58 -5.31
N ILE A 87 15.28 -2.80 -5.81
CA ILE A 87 15.01 -4.03 -5.06
C ILE A 87 16.14 -4.34 -4.07
N GLY A 88 17.38 -4.07 -4.47
CA GLY A 88 18.55 -4.34 -3.61
C GLY A 88 19.89 -4.16 -4.32
N LYS A 89 20.96 -4.53 -3.61
CA LYS A 89 22.31 -4.50 -4.19
C LYS A 89 22.42 -5.49 -5.35
N MET A 90 22.80 -4.99 -6.51
CA MET A 90 23.01 -5.75 -7.70
C MET A 90 24.43 -6.37 -7.68
N ARG A 91 24.53 -7.63 -8.08
CA ARG A 91 25.81 -8.32 -8.24
C ARG A 91 25.93 -8.84 -9.67
N GLN A 92 26.98 -8.51 -10.34
CA GLN A 92 27.29 -9.06 -11.65
C GLN A 92 27.70 -10.52 -11.50
N THR A 93 27.16 -11.38 -12.34
CA THR A 93 27.54 -12.81 -12.45
C THR A 93 28.02 -13.12 -13.85
N ARG A 94 28.63 -14.29 -14.05
CA ARG A 94 29.16 -14.71 -15.35
C ARG A 94 28.08 -14.78 -16.45
N LYS A 95 26.82 -15.08 -16.09
CA LYS A 95 25.67 -15.23 -17.01
C LYS A 95 24.70 -14.06 -17.00
N GLY A 96 24.99 -12.98 -16.23
CA GLY A 96 24.08 -11.85 -16.09
C GLY A 96 24.15 -11.17 -14.72
N ALA A 97 23.08 -10.55 -14.27
CA ALA A 97 23.01 -9.86 -12.99
C ALA A 97 22.12 -10.61 -11.99
N LYS A 98 22.46 -10.54 -10.70
CA LYS A 98 21.66 -11.08 -9.59
C LYS A 98 21.34 -9.98 -8.58
N VAL A 99 20.07 -9.92 -8.15
CA VAL A 99 19.62 -9.01 -7.11
C VAL A 99 18.71 -9.77 -6.15
N GLY A 100 19.15 -9.95 -4.93
CA GLY A 100 18.43 -10.77 -3.95
C GLY A 100 18.22 -12.20 -4.47
N LYS A 101 16.95 -12.62 -4.58
CA LYS A 101 16.54 -13.92 -5.11
C LYS A 101 16.37 -13.95 -6.65
N HIS A 102 16.37 -12.77 -7.31
CA HIS A 102 16.18 -12.66 -8.76
C HIS A 102 17.49 -12.82 -9.54
N LYS A 103 17.42 -13.59 -10.63
CA LYS A 103 18.51 -13.77 -11.59
C LYS A 103 18.06 -13.23 -12.94
N PHE A 104 18.84 -12.35 -13.54
CA PHE A 104 18.59 -11.75 -14.84
C PHE A 104 19.66 -12.22 -15.80
N ILE A 105 19.32 -13.17 -16.66
CA ILE A 105 20.23 -13.72 -17.68
C ILE A 105 20.43 -12.65 -18.76
N GLY A 106 21.69 -12.42 -19.15
CA GLY A 106 22.00 -11.37 -20.15
C GLY A 106 21.96 -9.94 -19.64
N GLY A 107 21.53 -9.71 -18.40
CA GLY A 107 21.53 -8.39 -17.78
C GLY A 107 22.93 -8.00 -17.29
N PHE A 108 23.42 -6.82 -17.68
CA PHE A 108 24.69 -6.29 -17.22
C PHE A 108 24.47 -5.04 -16.37
N MET A 109 25.31 -4.88 -15.34
CA MET A 109 25.37 -3.64 -14.57
C MET A 109 26.10 -2.56 -15.39
N ALA A 110 25.43 -1.45 -15.68
CA ALA A 110 26.14 -0.25 -16.08
C ALA A 110 26.83 0.33 -14.83
N THR A 111 28.11 0.10 -14.69
CA THR A 111 28.94 0.84 -13.75
C THR A 111 29.29 2.18 -14.40
N GLN A 112 28.91 3.30 -13.74
CA GLN A 112 29.52 4.58 -14.06
C GLN A 112 31.00 4.51 -13.65
N THR A 113 31.85 4.11 -14.58
CA THR A 113 33.28 4.22 -14.39
C THR A 113 33.69 5.64 -14.66
N ARG A 114 34.35 6.30 -13.69
CA ARG A 114 35.06 7.56 -13.93
C ARG A 114 35.99 7.36 -15.12
N LYS A 115 36.11 8.40 -16.01
CA LYS A 115 37.06 8.40 -17.11
C LYS A 115 38.43 7.89 -16.62
N GLY A 116 38.90 6.82 -17.18
CA GLY A 116 40.22 6.23 -16.85
C GLY A 116 40.20 5.02 -15.89
N ALA A 117 39.06 4.59 -15.37
CA ALA A 117 39.00 3.40 -14.52
C ALA A 117 39.26 2.10 -15.32
N LYS A 118 40.10 1.21 -14.82
CA LYS A 118 40.33 -0.12 -15.41
C LYS A 118 39.22 -1.06 -14.98
N VAL A 119 38.52 -1.67 -15.93
CA VAL A 119 37.57 -2.76 -15.67
C VAL A 119 38.24 -4.05 -16.21
N GLY A 120 38.83 -4.81 -15.31
CA GLY A 120 39.62 -5.98 -15.71
C GLY A 120 40.88 -5.60 -16.50
N LYS A 121 41.20 -6.35 -17.56
CA LYS A 121 42.36 -6.09 -18.44
C LYS A 121 42.09 -5.02 -19.54
N HIS A 122 40.90 -4.48 -19.62
CA HIS A 122 40.49 -3.56 -20.67
C HIS A 122 40.35 -2.11 -20.15
N LYS A 123 40.98 -1.19 -20.88
CA LYS A 123 40.87 0.26 -20.64
C LYS A 123 39.58 0.75 -21.32
N PHE A 124 38.62 1.26 -20.55
CA PHE A 124 37.38 1.78 -21.11
C PHE A 124 37.63 3.12 -21.78
N ILE A 125 37.64 3.15 -23.09
CA ILE A 125 37.68 4.36 -23.89
C ILE A 125 36.24 4.73 -24.25
N GLY A 126 35.65 5.62 -23.48
CA GLY A 126 34.41 6.35 -23.71
C GLY A 126 33.39 5.76 -24.66
N GLY A 127 32.50 4.91 -24.19
CA GLY A 127 31.32 4.48 -24.92
C GLY A 127 30.15 4.32 -23.96
N PHE A 128 29.08 5.07 -24.20
CA PHE A 128 27.76 4.80 -23.56
C PHE A 128 27.23 3.49 -24.17
N MET A 129 27.32 2.38 -23.48
CA MET A 129 26.40 1.29 -23.73
C MET A 129 25.10 1.66 -23.04
N ALA A 130 24.06 1.95 -23.82
CA ALA A 130 22.69 2.06 -23.35
C ALA A 130 22.26 0.66 -22.88
N THR A 131 22.54 0.34 -21.62
CA THR A 131 22.04 -0.86 -21.00
C THR A 131 20.56 -0.66 -20.75
N GLN A 132 19.73 -1.46 -21.40
CA GLN A 132 18.33 -1.54 -21.10
C GLN A 132 18.16 -1.78 -19.60
N GLU A 133 17.49 -0.85 -18.90
CA GLU A 133 17.29 -0.96 -17.47
C GLU A 133 16.36 -2.14 -17.20
N VAL A 134 16.89 -3.16 -16.54
CA VAL A 134 16.10 -4.36 -16.21
C VAL A 134 15.05 -3.98 -15.18
N LYS A 135 13.79 -4.28 -15.48
CA LYS A 135 12.63 -4.03 -14.64
C LYS A 135 11.98 -5.34 -14.21
N LEU A 136 11.39 -5.35 -13.02
CA LEU A 136 10.58 -6.43 -12.53
C LEU A 136 9.11 -6.03 -12.65
N GLY A 137 8.33 -6.78 -13.43
CA GLY A 137 6.88 -6.58 -13.55
C GLY A 137 6.15 -6.91 -12.25
N LEU A 138 5.22 -6.06 -11.84
CA LEU A 138 4.35 -6.32 -10.71
C LEU A 138 2.99 -6.88 -11.11
N GLU A 139 2.45 -6.38 -12.21
CA GLU A 139 1.20 -6.91 -12.78
C GLU A 139 1.46 -8.18 -13.60
N PRO A 140 0.45 -9.10 -13.72
CA PRO A 140 -0.91 -8.99 -13.20
C PRO A 140 -1.11 -9.46 -11.75
N GLU A 141 -0.13 -10.14 -11.13
CA GLU A 141 -0.28 -10.84 -9.87
C GLU A 141 -0.61 -9.90 -8.71
N ALA A 142 0.04 -8.73 -8.65
CA ALA A 142 -0.26 -7.74 -7.60
C ALA A 142 -1.70 -7.22 -7.68
N SER A 143 -2.24 -7.05 -8.89
CA SER A 143 -3.64 -6.64 -9.09
C SER A 143 -4.61 -7.74 -8.64
N LYS A 144 -4.27 -9.01 -8.89
CA LYS A 144 -5.06 -10.16 -8.47
C LYS A 144 -5.13 -10.25 -6.95
N ILE A 145 -3.99 -10.20 -6.27
CA ILE A 145 -3.90 -10.22 -4.80
C ILE A 145 -4.74 -9.10 -4.17
N ILE A 146 -4.62 -7.87 -4.67
CA ILE A 146 -5.39 -6.74 -4.13
C ILE A 146 -6.90 -6.96 -4.31
N LYS A 147 -7.34 -7.44 -5.48
CA LYS A 147 -8.76 -7.73 -5.75
C LYS A 147 -9.30 -8.84 -4.84
N GLU A 148 -8.54 -9.90 -4.63
CA GLU A 148 -8.92 -11.00 -3.74
C GLU A 148 -9.08 -10.51 -2.30
N LEU A 149 -8.13 -9.75 -1.76
CA LEU A 149 -8.23 -9.17 -0.42
C LEU A 149 -9.44 -8.22 -0.27
N VAL A 150 -9.71 -7.41 -1.29
CA VAL A 150 -10.87 -6.50 -1.27
C VAL A 150 -12.18 -7.27 -1.29
N ASN A 151 -12.30 -8.28 -2.14
CA ASN A 151 -13.57 -8.98 -2.36
C ASN A 151 -13.92 -9.97 -1.24
N TYR A 152 -12.92 -10.60 -0.62
CA TYR A 152 -13.18 -11.69 0.31
C TYR A 152 -12.89 -11.38 1.77
N GLU A 153 -11.99 -10.44 2.07
CA GLU A 153 -11.55 -10.24 3.45
C GLU A 153 -11.91 -8.86 4.01
N THR A 154 -12.02 -7.84 3.17
CA THR A 154 -12.15 -6.44 3.64
C THR A 154 -13.44 -6.20 4.41
N GLU A 155 -14.57 -6.81 4.01
CA GLU A 155 -15.87 -6.64 4.66
C GLU A 155 -15.85 -7.16 6.10
N GLY A 156 -15.45 -8.40 6.32
CA GLY A 156 -15.39 -8.99 7.67
C GLY A 156 -14.40 -8.27 8.59
N ILE A 157 -13.30 -7.77 8.04
CA ILE A 157 -12.34 -6.94 8.81
C ILE A 157 -12.93 -5.58 9.16
N PHE A 158 -13.70 -4.96 8.25
CA PHE A 158 -14.41 -3.71 8.53
C PHE A 158 -15.44 -3.89 9.65
N GLU A 159 -16.30 -4.91 9.56
CA GLU A 159 -17.31 -5.21 10.58
C GLU A 159 -16.68 -5.37 11.96
N LYS A 160 -15.63 -6.18 12.06
CA LYS A 160 -14.89 -6.39 13.31
C LYS A 160 -14.35 -5.09 13.91
N TYR A 161 -13.78 -4.20 13.09
CA TYR A 161 -13.30 -2.91 13.57
C TYR A 161 -14.43 -1.96 13.90
N PHE A 162 -15.52 -2.00 13.13
CA PHE A 162 -16.67 -1.13 13.35
C PHE A 162 -17.39 -1.46 14.67
N GLU A 163 -17.68 -2.72 14.93
CA GLU A 163 -18.24 -3.17 16.20
C GLU A 163 -17.36 -2.75 17.39
N ARG A 164 -16.06 -2.92 17.26
CA ARG A 164 -15.12 -2.53 18.31
C ARG A 164 -15.13 -1.02 18.59
N GLU A 165 -15.13 -0.20 17.54
CA GLU A 165 -15.14 1.25 17.66
C GLU A 165 -16.51 1.74 18.18
N LEU A 166 -17.59 1.11 17.74
CA LEU A 166 -18.94 1.43 18.21
C LEU A 166 -19.08 1.13 19.72
N ASN A 167 -18.67 -0.05 20.13
CA ASN A 167 -18.67 -0.45 21.56
C ASN A 167 -17.80 0.47 22.43
N TYR A 168 -16.69 0.97 21.90
CA TYR A 168 -15.84 1.92 22.63
C TYR A 168 -16.54 3.28 22.80
N ILE A 169 -17.22 3.77 21.77
CA ILE A 169 -17.88 5.09 21.78
C ILE A 169 -19.20 5.08 22.58
N VAL A 170 -19.91 3.94 22.58
CA VAL A 170 -21.18 3.81 23.34
C VAL A 170 -20.95 3.63 24.84
N LYS A 171 -19.82 3.03 25.24
CA LYS A 171 -19.47 2.81 26.66
C LYS A 171 -18.89 4.06 27.37
N VAL A 172 -18.59 5.12 26.61
CA VAL A 172 -18.11 6.42 27.09
C VAL A 172 -19.22 7.47 26.96
#